data_f65c9ca141f2363c02ebd63571acef4a
#
_entry.id   f65c9ca141f2363c02ebd63571acef4a
#
_cell.length_a   1.000
_cell.length_b   1.000
_cell.length_c   1.000
_cell.angle_alpha   90.00
_cell.angle_beta   90.00
_cell.angle_gamma   90.00
#
_symmetry.space_group_name_H-M   'P 1'
#
loop_
_entity.id
_entity.type
_entity.pdbx_description
1 polymer ?
#
loop_
_entity_poly.entity_id
_entity_poly.type
_entity_poly.pdbx_seq_one_letter_code
_entity_poly.pdbx_strand_id
1 'polypeptide(L)'
;MTKILVRIMIAITVYQNSKGHKIGFKSKGHAGFADSGYDIICAGVSALVINFINSAEELCHAEYSLDTDEETGMIDYRLDKPATGDVALLMDSMILGLKGIQRDYGNEYIILDFKEV
;
A
#
# COMPACT_ATOMS: atom_id res chain seq x y z
N MET A 1 12.43 30.74 13.40
CA MET A 1 11.73 29.58 13.92
C MET A 1 11.85 28.41 12.95
N THR A 2 12.36 27.34 13.44
CA THR A 2 12.47 26.16 12.61
C THR A 2 11.09 25.57 12.41
N LYS A 3 10.61 25.61 11.21
CA LYS A 3 9.37 24.95 10.88
C LYS A 3 9.62 23.46 10.84
N ILE A 4 9.02 22.75 11.75
CA ILE A 4 9.03 21.30 11.68
C ILE A 4 8.08 20.94 10.58
N LEU A 5 8.65 20.58 9.44
CA LEU A 5 7.87 19.99 8.39
C LEU A 5 7.61 18.55 8.80
N VAL A 6 6.45 18.34 9.40
CA VAL A 6 5.95 16.99 9.47
C VAL A 6 5.52 16.66 8.04
N ARG A 7 6.40 16.02 7.33
CA ARG A 7 6.02 15.46 6.04
C ARG A 7 5.14 14.27 6.33
N ILE A 8 3.87 14.44 6.05
CA ILE A 8 2.95 13.32 6.07
C ILE A 8 3.23 12.57 4.78
N MET A 9 3.77 11.39 4.94
CA MET A 9 4.20 10.55 3.83
C MET A 9 3.51 9.22 3.93
N ILE A 10 3.05 8.71 2.81
CA ILE A 10 2.52 7.36 2.75
C ILE A 10 3.68 6.40 2.53
N ALA A 11 3.88 5.51 3.49
CA ALA A 11 4.92 4.49 3.40
C ALA A 11 4.26 3.13 3.19
N ILE A 12 4.63 2.46 2.10
CA ILE A 12 4.12 1.14 1.78
C ILE A 12 5.28 0.17 1.72
N THR A 13 5.19 -0.89 2.52
CA THR A 13 6.17 -1.98 2.51
C THR A 13 5.49 -3.22 2.00
N VAL A 14 6.01 -3.77 0.92
CA VAL A 14 5.53 -5.04 0.38
C VAL A 14 6.40 -6.15 0.94
N TYR A 15 5.77 -7.15 1.53
CA TYR A 15 6.47 -8.30 2.10
C TYR A 15 6.48 -9.45 1.11
N GLN A 16 7.63 -10.07 0.98
CA GLN A 16 7.79 -11.22 0.09
C GLN A 16 8.66 -12.28 0.78
N ASN A 17 8.49 -13.53 0.35
CA ASN A 17 9.30 -14.62 0.88
C ASN A 17 10.61 -14.75 0.11
N SER A 18 11.45 -15.72 0.50
CA SER A 18 12.77 -15.93 -0.12
C SER A 18 12.68 -16.32 -1.59
N LYS A 19 11.51 -16.76 -2.05
CA LYS A 19 11.27 -17.11 -3.46
C LYS A 19 10.72 -15.93 -4.27
N GLY A 20 10.54 -14.77 -3.65
CA GLY A 20 9.99 -13.59 -4.30
C GLY A 20 8.47 -13.57 -4.39
N HIS A 21 7.76 -14.51 -3.80
CA HIS A 21 6.31 -14.48 -3.75
C HIS A 21 5.84 -13.46 -2.71
N LYS A 22 4.89 -12.61 -3.08
CA LYS A 22 4.34 -11.62 -2.16
C LYS A 22 3.46 -12.30 -1.14
N ILE A 23 3.59 -11.88 0.12
CA ILE A 23 2.81 -12.44 1.21
C ILE A 23 1.94 -11.40 1.90
N GLY A 24 2.11 -10.13 1.57
CA GLY A 24 1.31 -9.07 2.13
C GLY A 24 1.96 -7.71 1.95
N PHE A 25 1.37 -6.74 2.61
CA PHE A 25 1.92 -5.38 2.61
C PHE A 25 1.43 -4.62 3.83
N LYS A 26 2.14 -3.56 4.16
CA LYS A 26 1.73 -2.61 5.18
C LYS A 26 1.76 -1.21 4.58
N SER A 27 0.65 -0.52 4.66
CA SER A 27 0.52 0.86 4.23
C SER A 27 0.28 1.72 5.46
N LYS A 28 1.02 2.81 5.58
CA LYS A 28 0.93 3.71 6.72
C LYS A 28 0.96 5.15 6.25
N GLY A 29 0.17 5.99 6.90
CA GLY A 29 0.04 7.39 6.56
C GLY A 29 -1.35 7.67 6.01
N HIS A 30 -1.82 8.89 6.23
CA HIS A 30 -3.13 9.31 5.74
C HIS A 30 -3.14 10.81 5.50
N ALA A 31 -4.16 11.27 4.77
CA ALA A 31 -4.38 12.67 4.55
C ALA A 31 -4.77 13.31 5.88
N GLY A 32 -3.90 14.16 6.40
CA GLY A 32 -4.22 14.99 7.55
C GLY A 32 -4.42 16.41 7.07
N PHE A 33 -3.52 17.26 7.43
CA PHE A 33 -3.56 18.67 7.06
C PHE A 33 -2.75 18.91 5.79
N ALA A 34 -2.85 18.00 4.85
CA ALA A 34 -2.06 18.06 3.67
C ALA A 34 -2.66 19.03 2.65
N ASP A 35 -1.82 19.47 1.73
CA ASP A 35 -2.29 20.24 0.59
C ASP A 35 -3.16 19.36 -0.34
N SER A 36 -3.78 19.98 -1.32
CA SER A 36 -4.66 19.27 -2.24
C SER A 36 -3.94 18.20 -3.07
N GLY A 37 -2.64 18.37 -3.31
CA GLY A 37 -1.86 17.38 -4.02
C GLY A 37 -1.70 16.11 -3.22
N TYR A 38 -1.46 16.24 -1.93
CA TYR A 38 -1.36 15.08 -1.04
C TYR A 38 -2.68 14.34 -0.93
N ASP A 39 -3.81 15.06 -0.85
CA ASP A 39 -5.13 14.45 -0.78
C ASP A 39 -5.45 13.61 -2.01
N ILE A 40 -5.07 14.09 -3.20
CA ILE A 40 -5.24 13.36 -4.44
C ILE A 40 -4.41 12.07 -4.42
N ILE A 41 -3.19 12.14 -3.94
CA ILE A 41 -2.30 10.99 -3.86
C ILE A 41 -2.83 9.98 -2.86
N CYS A 42 -3.28 10.44 -1.68
CA CYS A 42 -3.90 9.57 -0.69
C CYS A 42 -5.12 8.86 -1.24
N ALA A 43 -5.97 9.57 -1.98
CA ALA A 43 -7.14 8.97 -2.61
C ALA A 43 -6.74 7.91 -3.65
N GLY A 44 -5.72 8.18 -4.44
CA GLY A 44 -5.21 7.23 -5.42
C GLY A 44 -4.64 5.97 -4.79
N VAL A 45 -3.81 6.14 -3.76
CA VAL A 45 -3.24 5.01 -3.01
C VAL A 45 -4.34 4.20 -2.35
N SER A 46 -5.29 4.86 -1.69
CA SER A 46 -6.40 4.17 -1.04
C SER A 46 -7.24 3.39 -2.03
N ALA A 47 -7.52 3.96 -3.19
CA ALA A 47 -8.28 3.27 -4.23
C ALA A 47 -7.57 1.99 -4.68
N LEU A 48 -6.26 2.05 -4.92
CA LEU A 48 -5.49 0.89 -5.33
C LEU A 48 -5.44 -0.19 -4.26
N VAL A 49 -5.18 0.20 -3.02
CA VAL A 49 -5.04 -0.74 -1.90
C VAL A 49 -6.39 -1.39 -1.58
N ILE A 50 -7.45 -0.60 -1.45
CA ILE A 50 -8.77 -1.12 -1.13
C ILE A 50 -9.29 -1.99 -2.27
N ASN A 51 -9.08 -1.57 -3.51
CA ASN A 51 -9.49 -2.38 -4.65
C ASN A 51 -8.77 -3.73 -4.66
N PHE A 52 -7.48 -3.77 -4.35
CA PHE A 52 -6.77 -5.03 -4.26
C PHE A 52 -7.38 -5.93 -3.19
N ILE A 53 -7.59 -5.40 -1.97
CA ILE A 53 -8.13 -6.19 -0.86
C ILE A 53 -9.49 -6.79 -1.24
N ASN A 54 -10.38 -5.97 -1.78
CA ASN A 54 -11.72 -6.40 -2.16
C ASN A 54 -11.69 -7.37 -3.33
N SER A 55 -10.84 -7.11 -4.33
CA SER A 55 -10.75 -7.99 -5.50
C SER A 55 -10.16 -9.35 -5.14
N ALA A 56 -9.15 -9.39 -4.31
CA ALA A 56 -8.56 -10.65 -3.86
C ALA A 56 -9.58 -11.50 -3.10
N GLU A 57 -10.39 -10.86 -2.25
CA GLU A 57 -11.44 -11.55 -1.51
C GLU A 57 -12.59 -11.98 -2.41
N GLU A 58 -13.17 -11.05 -3.15
CA GLU A 58 -14.40 -11.27 -3.90
C GLU A 58 -14.19 -12.12 -5.15
N LEU A 59 -13.08 -11.91 -5.85
CA LEU A 59 -12.83 -12.56 -7.13
C LEU A 59 -11.96 -13.80 -7.02
N CYS A 60 -11.07 -13.85 -6.04
CA CYS A 60 -10.11 -14.94 -5.89
C CYS A 60 -10.34 -15.77 -4.63
N HIS A 61 -11.25 -15.35 -3.76
CA HIS A 61 -11.54 -16.01 -2.48
C HIS A 61 -10.28 -16.18 -1.63
N ALA A 62 -9.38 -15.19 -1.68
CA ALA A 62 -8.13 -15.22 -0.94
C ALA A 62 -8.41 -15.14 0.56
N GLU A 63 -7.73 -15.97 1.33
CA GLU A 63 -7.78 -15.91 2.78
C GLU A 63 -6.65 -15.01 3.29
N TYR A 64 -6.99 -14.10 4.19
CA TYR A 64 -6.04 -13.09 4.65
C TYR A 64 -6.39 -12.60 6.05
N SER A 65 -5.43 -11.93 6.67
CA SER A 65 -5.64 -11.17 7.91
C SER A 65 -5.48 -9.69 7.59
N LEU A 66 -6.29 -8.87 8.22
CA LEU A 66 -6.26 -7.42 8.03
C LEU A 66 -6.27 -6.75 9.39
N ASP A 67 -5.30 -5.89 9.61
CA ASP A 67 -5.22 -5.05 10.80
C ASP A 67 -5.18 -3.59 10.36
N THR A 68 -5.96 -2.74 11.00
CA THR A 68 -6.06 -1.33 10.64
C THR A 68 -5.98 -0.45 11.87
N ASP A 69 -5.44 0.75 11.69
CA ASP A 69 -5.41 1.79 12.71
C ASP A 69 -5.81 3.11 12.07
N GLU A 70 -6.97 3.62 12.45
CA GLU A 70 -7.50 4.85 11.87
C GLU A 70 -6.66 6.08 12.22
N GLU A 71 -6.05 6.13 13.38
CA GLU A 71 -5.24 7.28 13.79
C GLU A 71 -4.02 7.47 12.91
N THR A 72 -3.36 6.38 12.55
CA THR A 72 -2.16 6.42 11.73
C THR A 72 -2.44 6.17 10.25
N GLY A 73 -3.68 5.76 9.92
CA GLY A 73 -4.03 5.32 8.58
C GLY A 73 -3.36 4.00 8.20
N MET A 74 -2.98 3.20 9.19
CA MET A 74 -2.26 1.96 8.95
C MET A 74 -3.20 0.86 8.46
N ILE A 75 -2.75 0.15 7.43
CA ILE A 75 -3.37 -1.07 6.93
C ILE A 75 -2.26 -2.11 6.84
N ASP A 76 -2.42 -3.21 7.56
CA ASP A 76 -1.49 -4.35 7.50
C ASP A 76 -2.26 -5.54 6.95
N TYR A 77 -1.91 -5.95 5.75
CA TYR A 77 -2.57 -7.03 5.02
C TYR A 77 -1.63 -8.20 4.89
N ARG A 78 -2.07 -9.37 5.32
CA ARG A 78 -1.26 -10.60 5.22
C ARG A 78 -2.09 -11.72 4.62
N LEU A 79 -1.58 -12.29 3.53
CA LEU A 79 -2.17 -13.49 2.94
C LEU A 79 -1.83 -14.72 3.79
N ASP A 80 -2.79 -15.63 3.93
CA ASP A 80 -2.56 -16.89 4.64
C ASP A 80 -1.58 -17.79 3.88
N LYS A 81 -1.53 -17.64 2.55
CA LYS A 81 -0.59 -18.33 1.68
C LYS A 81 0.09 -17.33 0.74
N PRO A 82 1.35 -17.56 0.35
CA PRO A 82 2.00 -16.67 -0.61
C PRO A 82 1.16 -16.48 -1.88
N ALA A 83 1.19 -15.28 -2.44
CA ALA A 83 0.41 -14.95 -3.63
C ALA A 83 0.89 -15.75 -4.83
N THR A 84 -0.04 -16.42 -5.48
CA THR A 84 0.18 -17.15 -6.74
C THR A 84 -1.02 -16.92 -7.65
N GLY A 85 -0.86 -17.18 -8.95
CA GLY A 85 -1.97 -17.07 -9.90
C GLY A 85 -2.61 -15.69 -9.93
N ASP A 86 -3.92 -15.66 -9.84
CA ASP A 86 -4.69 -14.42 -9.97
C ASP A 86 -4.44 -13.44 -8.82
N VAL A 87 -4.24 -13.94 -7.61
CA VAL A 87 -3.91 -13.07 -6.47
C VAL A 87 -2.56 -12.40 -6.70
N ALA A 88 -1.59 -13.12 -7.22
CA ALA A 88 -0.29 -12.55 -7.56
C ALA A 88 -0.42 -11.47 -8.64
N LEU A 89 -1.25 -11.71 -9.64
CA LEU A 89 -1.50 -10.72 -10.69
C LEU A 89 -2.15 -9.45 -10.12
N LEU A 90 -3.15 -9.61 -9.26
CA LEU A 90 -3.79 -8.46 -8.61
C LEU A 90 -2.80 -7.68 -7.73
N MET A 91 -1.95 -8.39 -7.00
CA MET A 91 -0.93 -7.75 -6.17
C MET A 91 0.07 -6.97 -7.03
N ASP A 92 0.54 -7.57 -8.11
CA ASP A 92 1.46 -6.91 -9.02
C ASP A 92 0.80 -5.72 -9.71
N SER A 93 -0.48 -5.81 -10.03
CA SER A 93 -1.25 -4.70 -10.59
C SER A 93 -1.32 -3.52 -9.61
N MET A 94 -1.60 -3.80 -8.34
CA MET A 94 -1.60 -2.77 -7.29
C MET A 94 -0.22 -2.11 -7.19
N ILE A 95 0.83 -2.92 -7.12
CA ILE A 95 2.21 -2.43 -7.01
C ILE A 95 2.57 -1.56 -8.22
N LEU A 96 2.18 -1.98 -9.41
CA LEU A 96 2.43 -1.21 -10.62
C LEU A 96 1.76 0.16 -10.56
N GLY A 97 0.53 0.22 -10.07
CA GLY A 97 -0.18 1.48 -9.87
C GLY A 97 0.51 2.38 -8.84
N LEU A 98 0.97 1.80 -7.73
CA LEU A 98 1.70 2.54 -6.71
C LEU A 98 3.03 3.09 -7.23
N LYS A 99 3.74 2.30 -8.02
CA LYS A 99 4.97 2.76 -8.68
C LYS A 99 4.69 3.90 -9.64
N GLY A 100 3.55 3.87 -10.32
CA GLY A 100 3.13 4.95 -11.20
C GLY A 100 2.90 6.25 -10.45
N ILE A 101 2.24 6.18 -9.30
CA ILE A 101 2.02 7.35 -8.44
C ILE A 101 3.37 7.90 -7.96
N GLN A 102 4.26 7.04 -7.50
CA GLN A 102 5.58 7.45 -7.04
C GLN A 102 6.38 8.12 -8.15
N ARG A 103 6.35 7.56 -9.35
CA ARG A 103 7.05 8.13 -10.51
C ARG A 103 6.52 9.51 -10.88
N ASP A 104 5.19 9.68 -10.89
CA ASP A 104 4.55 10.90 -11.38
C ASP A 104 4.55 12.02 -10.34
N TYR A 105 4.50 11.69 -9.06
CA TYR A 105 4.38 12.69 -7.99
C TYR A 105 5.62 12.76 -7.08
N GLY A 106 6.54 11.80 -7.18
CA GLY A 106 7.81 11.81 -6.48
C GLY A 106 7.79 11.18 -5.09
N ASN A 107 8.99 11.04 -4.53
CA ASN A 107 9.19 10.37 -3.24
C ASN A 107 8.79 11.24 -2.04
N GLU A 108 8.34 12.46 -2.27
CA GLU A 108 7.88 13.34 -1.21
C GLU A 108 6.58 12.88 -0.59
N TYR A 109 5.76 12.17 -1.36
CA TYR A 109 4.42 11.79 -0.97
C TYR A 109 4.28 10.30 -0.68
N ILE A 110 5.05 9.46 -1.36
CA ILE A 110 4.93 8.01 -1.24
C ILE A 110 6.30 7.35 -1.30
N ILE A 111 6.56 6.46 -0.36
CA ILE A 111 7.72 5.58 -0.38
C ILE A 111 7.21 4.15 -0.51
N LEU A 112 7.80 3.42 -1.42
CA LEU A 112 7.46 2.03 -1.69
C LEU A 112 8.72 1.18 -1.52
N ASP A 113 8.69 0.30 -0.53
CA ASP A 113 9.79 -0.60 -0.22
C ASP A 113 9.35 -2.05 -0.30
N PHE A 114 10.30 -2.92 -0.57
CA PHE A 114 10.10 -4.36 -0.57
C PHE A 114 10.96 -4.99 0.49
N LYS A 115 10.39 -5.88 1.27
CA LYS A 115 11.08 -6.52 2.38
C LYS A 115 10.91 -8.03 2.33
N GLU A 116 12.00 -8.74 2.38
CA GLU A 116 11.97 -10.20 2.52
C GLU A 116 11.72 -10.57 3.97
N VAL A 117 10.83 -11.48 4.19
CA VAL A 117 10.47 -11.98 5.53
C VAL A 117 10.51 -13.49 5.60
#